data_0be58ace22c403edf20649eea79446f9
#
_entry.id   0be58ace22c403edf20649eea79446f9
#
_cell.length_a   1.000
_cell.length_b   1.000
_cell.length_c   1.000
_cell.angle_alpha   90.00
_cell.angle_beta   90.00
_cell.angle_gamma   90.00
#
_symmetry.space_group_name_H-M   'P 1'
#
loop_
_entity.id
_entity.type
_entity.pdbx_description
1 polymer ?
#
loop_
_entity_poly.entity_id
_entity_poly.type
_entity_poly.pdbx_seq_one_letter_code
_entity_poly.pdbx_strand_id
1 'polypeptide(L)'
;MLELLHQVPLFSWLPEEGAETLSNCFDLCVEELNAGETRATEGRIGCLLRGGADFRTDDGTRTLAPGDVFALDRDRNPLPGVLTAGEDCIVAWFRGDLVLHVCYRACWFHARLIQEIDRKLNECK
;
A
#
# COMPACT_ATOMS: atom_id res chain seq x y z
N MET A 1 6.85 -11.93 -7.27
CA MET A 1 5.93 -11.03 -6.55
C MET A 1 5.90 -11.29 -5.04
N LEU A 2 5.69 -12.54 -4.62
CA LEU A 2 5.59 -12.88 -3.19
C LEU A 2 6.85 -12.53 -2.41
N GLU A 3 8.02 -12.75 -2.96
CA GLU A 3 9.28 -12.40 -2.32
C GLU A 3 9.41 -10.91 -2.03
N LEU A 4 8.94 -10.06 -2.96
CA LEU A 4 8.93 -8.62 -2.77
C LEU A 4 7.97 -8.21 -1.66
N LEU A 5 6.80 -8.83 -1.62
CA LEU A 5 5.80 -8.55 -0.59
C LEU A 5 6.32 -8.94 0.80
N HIS A 6 7.03 -10.07 0.91
CA HIS A 6 7.56 -10.53 2.19
C HIS A 6 8.65 -9.63 2.77
N GLN A 7 9.21 -8.72 1.99
CA GLN A 7 10.27 -7.81 2.46
C GLN A 7 9.74 -6.72 3.39
N VAL A 8 8.43 -6.51 3.43
CA VAL A 8 7.83 -5.46 4.27
C VAL A 8 6.88 -6.05 5.31
N PRO A 9 6.78 -5.43 6.51
CA PRO A 9 5.94 -5.97 7.60
C PRO A 9 4.48 -6.16 7.22
N LEU A 10 3.94 -5.29 6.36
CA LEU A 10 2.53 -5.36 5.95
C LEU A 10 2.17 -6.72 5.33
N PHE A 11 3.11 -7.35 4.63
CA PHE A 11 2.88 -8.60 3.91
C PHE A 11 3.77 -9.75 4.37
N SER A 12 4.63 -9.56 5.39
CA SER A 12 5.57 -10.60 5.82
C SER A 12 4.87 -11.88 6.30
N TRP A 13 3.63 -11.76 6.76
CA TRP A 13 2.78 -12.87 7.24
C TRP A 13 2.09 -13.64 6.10
N LEU A 14 2.15 -13.12 4.86
CA LEU A 14 1.32 -13.59 3.75
C LEU A 14 1.78 -14.98 3.27
N PRO A 15 0.89 -16.00 3.26
CA PRO A 15 1.23 -17.30 2.68
C PRO A 15 1.23 -17.25 1.16
N GLU A 16 1.75 -18.29 0.54
CA GLU A 16 1.92 -18.38 -0.92
C GLU A 16 0.62 -18.11 -1.69
N GLU A 17 -0.48 -18.71 -1.26
CA GLU A 17 -1.79 -18.53 -1.88
C GLU A 17 -2.40 -17.15 -1.62
N GLY A 18 -1.88 -16.43 -0.64
CA GLY A 18 -2.40 -15.12 -0.26
C GLY A 18 -2.17 -14.05 -1.32
N ALA A 19 -1.06 -14.10 -2.04
CA ALA A 19 -0.76 -13.13 -3.09
C ALA A 19 -1.82 -13.18 -4.20
N GLU A 20 -2.24 -14.38 -4.60
CA GLU A 20 -3.29 -14.55 -5.60
C GLU A 20 -4.64 -14.04 -5.07
N THR A 21 -4.95 -14.33 -3.81
CA THR A 21 -6.17 -13.82 -3.16
C THR A 21 -6.19 -12.29 -3.16
N LEU A 22 -5.09 -11.64 -2.81
CA LEU A 22 -5.01 -10.17 -2.81
C LEU A 22 -5.17 -9.60 -4.22
N SER A 23 -4.56 -10.24 -5.23
CA SER A 23 -4.74 -9.82 -6.63
C SER A 23 -6.20 -9.89 -7.07
N ASN A 24 -6.89 -10.96 -6.71
CA ASN A 24 -8.27 -11.16 -7.13
C ASN A 24 -9.27 -10.33 -6.33
N CYS A 25 -9.03 -10.13 -5.04
CA CYS A 25 -9.98 -9.44 -4.15
C CYS A 25 -9.74 -7.94 -4.05
N PHE A 26 -8.50 -7.49 -4.15
CA PHE A 26 -8.14 -6.09 -3.90
C PHE A 26 -7.44 -5.42 -5.07
N ASP A 27 -7.37 -6.11 -6.20
CA ASP A 27 -6.70 -5.60 -7.41
C ASP A 27 -5.24 -5.22 -7.13
N LEU A 28 -4.54 -6.08 -6.38
CA LEU A 28 -3.13 -5.88 -6.06
C LEU A 28 -2.30 -5.83 -7.35
N CYS A 29 -1.54 -4.77 -7.50
CA CYS A 29 -0.65 -4.57 -8.63
C CYS A 29 0.71 -4.08 -8.10
N VAL A 30 1.79 -4.69 -8.58
CA VAL A 30 3.15 -4.27 -8.24
C VAL A 30 3.72 -3.50 -9.43
N GLU A 31 4.17 -2.28 -9.18
CA GLU A 31 4.69 -1.38 -10.21
C GLU A 31 6.12 -0.96 -9.90
N GLU A 32 6.97 -0.99 -10.93
CA GLU A 32 8.32 -0.44 -10.84
C GLU A 32 8.32 0.99 -11.37
N LEU A 33 8.90 1.92 -10.62
CA LEU A 33 9.03 3.32 -11.00
C LEU A 33 10.50 3.70 -11.05
N ASN A 34 10.87 4.42 -12.10
CA ASN A 34 12.21 5.01 -12.20
C ASN A 34 12.25 6.34 -11.44
N ALA A 35 13.44 6.73 -11.00
CA ALA A 35 13.65 8.00 -10.32
C ALA A 35 13.01 9.15 -11.11
N GLY A 36 12.22 9.99 -10.43
CA GLY A 36 11.53 11.12 -11.04
C GLY A 36 10.15 10.85 -11.62
N GLU A 37 9.76 9.57 -11.76
CA GLU A 37 8.42 9.26 -12.24
C GLU A 37 7.37 9.59 -11.18
N THR A 38 6.19 10.01 -11.63
CA THR A 38 5.08 10.38 -10.75
C THR A 38 3.85 9.54 -11.04
N ARG A 39 3.05 9.32 -9.99
CA ARG A 39 1.75 8.62 -10.11
C ARG A 39 0.73 9.29 -9.22
N ALA A 40 -0.44 9.59 -9.77
CA ALA A 40 -1.59 10.01 -8.99
C ALA A 40 -2.21 8.78 -8.31
N THR A 41 -2.63 8.91 -7.06
CA THR A 41 -3.15 7.76 -6.31
C THR A 41 -4.58 7.38 -6.69
N GLU A 42 -5.45 8.35 -6.96
CA GLU A 42 -6.80 8.15 -7.55
C GLU A 42 -7.64 7.04 -6.91
N GLY A 43 -7.75 7.06 -5.58
CA GLY A 43 -8.53 6.06 -4.86
C GLY A 43 -7.80 4.75 -4.58
N ARG A 44 -6.54 4.64 -4.99
CA ARG A 44 -5.71 3.49 -4.65
C ARG A 44 -4.95 3.75 -3.36
N ILE A 45 -4.65 2.68 -2.65
CA ILE A 45 -3.76 2.68 -1.49
C ILE A 45 -2.44 2.08 -1.93
N GLY A 46 -1.33 2.65 -1.48
CA GLY A 46 -0.01 2.15 -1.84
C GLY A 46 0.81 1.71 -0.65
N CYS A 47 1.73 0.78 -0.90
CA CYS A 47 2.77 0.39 0.03
C CYS A 47 4.10 0.38 -0.71
N LEU A 48 5.08 1.14 -0.21
CA LEU A 48 6.40 1.16 -0.81
C LEU A 48 7.14 -0.11 -0.42
N LEU A 49 7.52 -0.92 -1.40
CA LEU A 49 8.21 -2.18 -1.17
C LEU A 49 9.73 -2.02 -1.18
N ARG A 50 10.24 -1.14 -2.04
CA ARG A 50 11.68 -0.93 -2.20
C ARG A 50 11.96 0.48 -2.70
N GLY A 51 13.10 1.05 -2.31
CA GLY A 51 13.53 2.37 -2.73
C GLY A 51 12.97 3.48 -1.86
N GLY A 52 12.96 4.71 -2.36
CA GLY A 52 12.46 5.89 -1.66
C GLY A 52 11.57 6.73 -2.56
N ALA A 53 10.56 7.34 -1.99
CA ALA A 53 9.61 8.16 -2.72
C ALA A 53 9.01 9.23 -1.81
N ASP A 54 8.44 10.27 -2.41
CA ASP A 54 7.71 11.31 -1.69
C ASP A 54 6.24 11.25 -2.06
N PHE A 55 5.39 11.35 -1.05
CA PHE A 55 3.93 11.41 -1.23
C PHE A 55 3.44 12.81 -0.88
N ARG A 56 2.93 13.53 -1.88
CA ARG A 56 2.44 14.89 -1.72
C ARG A 56 0.93 14.96 -1.75
N THR A 57 0.38 15.65 -0.75
CA THR A 57 -1.05 15.96 -0.65
C THR A 57 -1.21 17.47 -0.46
N ASP A 58 -2.45 17.93 -0.32
CA ASP A 58 -2.74 19.33 0.00
C ASP A 58 -2.16 19.76 1.35
N ASP A 59 -1.93 18.81 2.26
CA ASP A 59 -1.40 19.08 3.60
C ASP A 59 0.13 19.09 3.66
N GLY A 60 0.81 18.74 2.57
CA GLY A 60 2.26 18.74 2.52
C GLY A 60 2.85 17.49 1.88
N THR A 61 4.14 17.31 2.05
CA THR A 61 4.89 16.19 1.48
C THR A 61 5.43 15.29 2.60
N ARG A 62 5.27 13.98 2.42
CA ARG A 62 5.81 12.97 3.32
C ARG A 62 6.83 12.12 2.57
N THR A 63 8.01 11.94 3.16
CA THR A 63 9.03 11.04 2.62
C THR A 63 8.72 9.61 3.06
N LEU A 64 8.68 8.69 2.10
CA LEU A 64 8.36 7.29 2.33
C LEU A 64 9.61 6.43 2.33
N ALA A 65 9.61 5.40 3.18
CA ALA A 65 10.64 4.37 3.23
C ALA A 65 9.99 3.00 2.97
N PRO A 66 10.78 1.96 2.64
CA PRO A 66 10.21 0.62 2.44
C PRO A 66 9.37 0.17 3.63
N GLY A 67 8.19 -0.33 3.34
CA GLY A 67 7.21 -0.73 4.35
C GLY A 67 6.15 0.32 4.67
N ASP A 68 6.33 1.56 4.23
CA ASP A 68 5.35 2.61 4.51
C ASP A 68 4.11 2.45 3.63
N VAL A 69 2.95 2.61 4.26
CA VAL A 69 1.65 2.66 3.59
C VAL A 69 1.30 4.14 3.36
N PHE A 70 0.78 4.45 2.20
CA PHE A 70 0.42 5.83 1.85
C PHE A 70 -0.91 5.88 1.10
N ALA A 71 -1.40 7.10 0.86
CA ALA A 71 -2.69 7.38 0.24
C ALA A 71 -3.88 7.00 1.12
N LEU A 72 -3.67 7.01 2.43
CA LEU A 72 -4.67 6.64 3.43
C LEU A 72 -4.49 7.52 4.65
N ASP A 73 -5.58 8.09 5.19
CA ASP A 73 -5.52 8.85 6.42
C ASP A 73 -5.65 7.94 7.66
N ARG A 74 -5.60 8.54 8.86
CA ARG A 74 -5.67 7.78 10.12
C ARG A 74 -7.00 7.07 10.34
N ASP A 75 -8.06 7.56 9.71
CA ASP A 75 -9.40 6.98 9.78
C ASP A 75 -9.65 5.97 8.66
N ARG A 76 -8.60 5.61 7.92
CA ARG A 76 -8.64 4.69 6.78
C ARG A 76 -9.49 5.17 5.62
N ASN A 77 -9.57 6.50 5.44
CA ASN A 77 -10.19 7.09 4.26
C ASN A 77 -9.14 7.29 3.17
N PRO A 78 -9.50 7.07 1.90
CA PRO A 78 -8.57 7.34 0.80
C PRO A 78 -8.10 8.79 0.82
N LEU A 79 -6.79 8.99 0.69
CA LEU A 79 -6.17 10.31 0.69
C LEU A 79 -5.55 10.56 -0.69
N PRO A 80 -6.18 11.40 -1.53
CA PRO A 80 -5.66 11.66 -2.86
C PRO A 80 -4.36 12.46 -2.82
N GLY A 81 -3.44 12.12 -3.70
CA GLY A 81 -2.17 12.81 -3.78
C GLY A 81 -1.34 12.30 -4.94
N VAL A 82 -0.07 12.71 -4.95
CA VAL A 82 0.89 12.36 -6.00
C VAL A 82 2.13 11.73 -5.39
N LEU A 83 2.44 10.53 -5.86
CA LEU A 83 3.68 9.83 -5.51
C LEU A 83 4.76 10.25 -6.50
N THR A 84 5.93 10.64 -6.01
CA THR A 84 7.11 10.94 -6.84
C THR A 84 8.25 10.03 -6.39
N ALA A 85 8.75 9.23 -7.32
CA ALA A 85 9.89 8.36 -7.03
C ALA A 85 11.16 9.20 -6.86
N GLY A 86 11.78 9.12 -5.68
CA GLY A 86 13.06 9.81 -5.42
C GLY A 86 14.24 9.02 -5.92
N GLU A 87 14.07 7.72 -6.11
CA GLU A 87 15.03 6.80 -6.71
C GLU A 87 14.23 5.68 -7.36
N ASP A 88 14.89 4.73 -8.02
CA ASP A 88 14.18 3.57 -8.56
C ASP A 88 13.48 2.84 -7.42
N CYS A 89 12.18 2.64 -7.53
CA CYS A 89 11.39 2.05 -6.46
C CYS A 89 10.35 1.06 -6.97
N ILE A 90 9.83 0.26 -6.04
CA ILE A 90 8.79 -0.74 -6.32
C ILE A 90 7.65 -0.48 -5.36
N VAL A 91 6.43 -0.38 -5.89
CA VAL A 91 5.23 -0.03 -5.13
C VAL A 91 4.16 -1.08 -5.33
N ALA A 92 3.51 -1.49 -4.25
CA ALA A 92 2.31 -2.32 -4.31
C ALA A 92 1.09 -1.41 -4.21
N TRP A 93 0.16 -1.56 -5.17
CA TRP A 93 -1.07 -0.77 -5.23
C TRP A 93 -2.29 -1.64 -4.99
N PHE A 94 -3.26 -1.12 -4.25
CA PHE A 94 -4.57 -1.75 -4.02
C PHE A 94 -5.67 -0.75 -4.37
N ARG A 95 -6.84 -1.25 -4.73
CA ARG A 95 -8.02 -0.41 -4.81
C ARG A 95 -8.52 -0.12 -3.39
N GLY A 96 -8.57 1.16 -3.03
CA GLY A 96 -8.95 1.57 -1.68
C GLY A 96 -10.37 1.18 -1.32
N ASP A 97 -11.31 1.27 -2.25
CA ASP A 97 -12.70 0.89 -2.05
C ASP A 97 -12.85 -0.60 -1.70
N LEU A 98 -12.03 -1.47 -2.28
CA LEU A 98 -12.09 -2.90 -2.00
C LEU A 98 -11.48 -3.25 -0.65
N VAL A 99 -10.38 -2.58 -0.26
CA VAL A 99 -9.70 -2.84 1.01
C VAL A 99 -10.52 -2.33 2.18
N LEU A 100 -11.16 -1.15 2.03
CA LEU A 100 -11.84 -0.48 3.12
C LEU A 100 -13.27 -0.97 3.37
N HIS A 101 -13.84 -1.72 2.44
CA HIS A 101 -15.18 -2.29 2.61
C HIS A 101 -15.11 -3.71 3.16
N VAL A 102 -16.09 -4.05 3.98
CA VAL A 102 -16.19 -5.39 4.59
C VAL A 102 -16.38 -6.45 3.50
N CYS A 103 -15.54 -7.48 3.55
CA CYS A 103 -15.70 -8.64 2.66
C CYS A 103 -16.84 -9.53 3.14
N TYR A 104 -17.85 -9.74 2.30
CA TYR A 104 -18.99 -10.60 2.64
C TYR A 104 -18.61 -12.06 2.87
N ARG A 105 -17.46 -12.50 2.37
CA ARG A 105 -16.98 -13.86 2.53
C ARG A 105 -16.15 -14.06 3.80
N ALA A 106 -16.05 -13.03 4.63
CA ALA A 106 -15.28 -13.08 5.87
C ALA A 106 -13.84 -13.60 5.67
N CYS A 107 -13.18 -13.12 4.63
CA CYS A 107 -11.83 -13.55 4.27
C CYS A 107 -10.83 -13.15 5.35
N TRP A 108 -10.10 -14.12 5.92
CA TRP A 108 -9.14 -13.83 6.97
C TRP A 108 -7.94 -13.00 6.46
N PHE A 109 -7.59 -13.12 5.19
CA PHE A 109 -6.54 -12.29 4.57
C PHE A 109 -6.94 -10.82 4.62
N HIS A 110 -8.19 -10.51 4.35
CA HIS A 110 -8.70 -9.13 4.42
C HIS A 110 -8.64 -8.61 5.85
N ALA A 111 -9.12 -9.38 6.82
CA ALA A 111 -9.08 -9.00 8.22
C ALA A 111 -7.65 -8.76 8.69
N ARG A 112 -6.72 -9.63 8.33
CA ARG A 112 -5.30 -9.48 8.67
C ARG A 112 -4.69 -8.25 8.02
N LEU A 113 -5.00 -8.01 6.74
CA LEU A 113 -4.49 -6.84 6.02
C LEU A 113 -4.95 -5.54 6.70
N ILE A 114 -6.22 -5.44 7.07
CA ILE A 114 -6.76 -4.28 7.79
C ILE A 114 -6.01 -4.09 9.13
N GLN A 115 -5.77 -5.16 9.87
CA GLN A 115 -5.03 -5.09 11.15
C GLN A 115 -3.60 -4.56 10.93
N GLU A 116 -2.91 -5.03 9.89
CA GLU A 116 -1.56 -4.59 9.59
C GLU A 116 -1.51 -3.13 9.14
N ILE A 117 -2.51 -2.69 8.37
CA ILE A 117 -2.65 -1.28 7.97
C ILE A 117 -2.85 -0.41 9.21
N ASP A 118 -3.75 -0.80 10.11
CA ASP A 118 -4.01 -0.05 11.35
C ASP A 118 -2.75 0.06 12.21
N ARG A 119 -2.01 -1.04 12.34
CA ARG A 119 -0.74 -1.03 13.08
C ARG A 119 0.25 -0.06 12.47
N LYS A 120 0.38 -0.05 11.14
CA LYS A 120 1.29 0.84 10.43
C LYS A 120 0.91 2.30 10.61
N LEU A 121 -0.37 2.61 10.53
CA LEU A 121 -0.87 3.98 10.75
C LEU A 121 -0.60 4.45 12.18
N ASN A 122 -0.69 3.55 13.17
CA ASN A 122 -0.40 3.88 14.56
C ASN A 122 1.09 4.10 14.81
N GLU A 123 1.98 3.44 14.09
CA GLU A 123 3.42 3.65 14.18
C GLU A 123 3.84 5.04 13.72
N CYS A 124 3.05 5.69 12.87
CA CYS A 124 3.34 7.01 12.31
C CYS A 124 2.94 8.19 13.22
N LYS A 125 2.53 7.92 14.43
CA LYS A 125 2.15 8.96 15.40
C LYS A 125 3.35 9.66 16.02
#